data_6a55613599107dca398dcf83a80079a6
#
_entry.id   6a55613599107dca398dcf83a80079a6
#
_cell.length_a   1.000
_cell.length_b   1.000
_cell.length_c   1.000
_cell.angle_alpha   90.00
_cell.angle_beta   90.00
_cell.angle_gamma   90.00
#
_symmetry.space_group_name_H-M   'P 1'
#
loop_
_entity.id
_entity.type
_entity.pdbx_description
1 polymer ?
#
loop_
_entity_poly.entity_id
_entity_poly.type
_entity_poly.pdbx_seq_one_letter_code
_entity_poly.pdbx_strand_id
1 'polypeptide(L)'
;PLLMNVGYALRSMDTSLPCEPFSHPEDLDIQVAKAIDYHKSLFGSAPRGLWPSEGSVCPEMIEILAGHGIKWIASDEDILFASLRQQRTGSKLYRPYNIEYGASEVAMFFRDRSMSDNISFMYAKNAPHQAADDFLYHLKNISRGAKGYDFNPFVSIILDGENPWEYYPDSG
;
A
#
# COMPACT_ATOMS: atom_id res chain seq x y z
N PRO A 1 10.91 -5.55 -2.77
CA PRO A 1 11.15 -6.54 -3.85
C PRO A 1 12.55 -6.49 -4.43
N LEU A 2 13.09 -5.31 -4.75
CA LEU A 2 14.40 -5.20 -5.41
C LEU A 2 15.56 -5.75 -4.57
N LEU A 3 15.52 -5.65 -3.23
CA LEU A 3 16.48 -6.30 -2.36
C LEU A 3 16.35 -7.82 -2.38
N MET A 4 15.13 -8.34 -2.54
CA MET A 4 14.91 -9.77 -2.68
C MET A 4 15.49 -10.30 -3.99
N ASN A 5 15.21 -9.63 -5.09
CA ASN A 5 15.74 -9.98 -6.40
C ASN A 5 15.46 -8.84 -7.39
N VAL A 6 16.49 -8.19 -7.89
CA VAL A 6 16.36 -7.11 -8.87
C VAL A 6 15.64 -7.57 -10.16
N GLY A 7 15.63 -8.86 -10.47
CA GLY A 7 14.87 -9.44 -11.58
C GLY A 7 13.36 -9.16 -11.53
N TYR A 8 12.81 -8.74 -10.38
CA TYR A 8 11.42 -8.26 -10.31
C TYR A 8 11.18 -6.99 -11.15
N ALA A 9 12.22 -6.14 -11.32
CA ALA A 9 12.11 -4.98 -12.19
C ALA A 9 11.85 -5.37 -13.65
N LEU A 10 12.44 -6.47 -14.13
CA LEU A 10 12.20 -6.97 -15.50
C LEU A 10 10.75 -7.42 -15.75
N ARG A 11 10.04 -7.82 -14.70
CA ARG A 11 8.65 -8.27 -14.83
C ARG A 11 7.65 -7.11 -14.83
N SER A 12 8.00 -6.01 -14.18
CA SER A 12 7.12 -4.86 -14.00
C SER A 12 7.46 -3.66 -14.88
N MET A 13 8.67 -3.64 -15.42
CA MET A 13 9.19 -2.53 -16.21
C MET A 13 9.86 -3.11 -17.46
N ASP A 14 9.59 -2.52 -18.61
CA ASP A 14 10.32 -2.82 -19.85
C ASP A 14 11.71 -2.16 -19.79
N THR A 15 12.63 -2.80 -19.08
CA THR A 15 13.98 -2.29 -18.82
C THR A 15 15.01 -3.41 -18.92
N SER A 16 16.24 -3.04 -19.18
CA SER A 16 17.39 -3.94 -19.12
C SER A 16 18.10 -3.77 -17.78
N LEU A 17 18.50 -4.87 -17.16
CA LEU A 17 19.32 -4.83 -15.96
C LEU A 17 20.79 -4.63 -16.30
N PRO A 18 21.58 -3.91 -15.49
CA PRO A 18 23.04 -3.99 -15.53
C PRO A 18 23.48 -5.41 -15.17
N CYS A 19 24.60 -5.81 -15.68
CA CYS A 19 25.20 -7.12 -15.88
C CYS A 19 24.95 -8.25 -14.87
N GLU A 20 24.86 -8.02 -13.57
CA GLU A 20 24.72 -9.09 -12.57
C GLU A 20 23.40 -8.99 -11.79
N PRO A 21 22.71 -10.12 -11.55
CA PRO A 21 21.54 -10.14 -10.68
C PRO A 21 21.92 -9.69 -9.26
N PHE A 22 21.28 -8.63 -8.79
CA PHE A 22 21.41 -8.18 -7.41
C PHE A 22 20.33 -8.88 -6.56
N SER A 23 20.74 -9.51 -5.44
CA SER A 23 19.83 -10.16 -4.49
C SER A 23 20.48 -10.18 -3.12
N HIS A 24 19.89 -9.43 -2.18
CA HIS A 24 20.32 -9.29 -0.79
C HIS A 24 19.12 -9.30 0.16
N PRO A 25 18.45 -10.46 0.32
CA PRO A 25 17.30 -10.58 1.21
C PRO A 25 17.65 -10.28 2.68
N GLU A 26 18.88 -10.53 3.10
CA GLU A 26 19.41 -10.18 4.41
C GLU A 26 19.34 -8.68 4.70
N ASP A 27 19.53 -7.84 3.69
CA ASP A 27 19.41 -6.38 3.83
C ASP A 27 17.95 -5.98 4.09
N LEU A 28 16.98 -6.66 3.46
CA LEU A 28 15.57 -6.41 3.74
C LEU A 28 15.23 -6.73 5.20
N ASP A 29 15.70 -7.88 5.71
CA ASP A 29 15.51 -8.30 7.09
C ASP A 29 16.04 -7.25 8.07
N ILE A 30 17.28 -6.80 7.86
CA ILE A 30 17.94 -5.76 8.68
C ILE A 30 17.18 -4.42 8.59
N GLN A 31 16.72 -4.01 7.42
CA GLN A 31 16.00 -2.75 7.25
C GLN A 31 14.64 -2.79 7.95
N VAL A 32 13.92 -3.90 7.86
CA VAL A 32 12.64 -4.08 8.56
C VAL A 32 12.85 -4.05 10.07
N ALA A 33 13.86 -4.75 10.59
CA ALA A 33 14.19 -4.72 12.02
C ALA A 33 14.47 -3.30 12.50
N LYS A 34 15.36 -2.57 11.80
CA LYS A 34 15.69 -1.17 12.13
C LYS A 34 14.47 -0.24 12.08
N ALA A 35 13.60 -0.40 11.09
CA ALA A 35 12.38 0.41 10.96
C ALA A 35 11.43 0.18 12.15
N ILE A 36 11.27 -1.08 12.58
CA ILE A 36 10.46 -1.44 13.74
C ILE A 36 11.04 -0.85 15.04
N ASP A 37 12.33 -0.98 15.24
CA ASP A 37 13.01 -0.44 16.43
C ASP A 37 12.91 1.09 16.47
N TYR A 38 13.09 1.75 15.34
CA TYR A 38 12.95 3.20 15.23
C TYR A 38 11.52 3.65 15.50
N HIS A 39 10.53 3.00 14.89
CA HIS A 39 9.10 3.25 15.16
C HIS A 39 8.80 3.09 16.66
N LYS A 40 9.27 2.00 17.26
CA LYS A 40 9.07 1.73 18.68
C LYS A 40 9.71 2.80 19.56
N SER A 41 10.88 3.33 19.18
CA SER A 41 11.56 4.39 19.93
C SER A 41 10.77 5.71 19.91
N LEU A 42 10.06 6.00 18.80
CA LEU A 42 9.26 7.21 18.65
C LEU A 42 7.85 7.11 19.25
N PHE A 43 7.19 5.96 19.07
CA PHE A 43 5.78 5.77 19.39
C PHE A 43 5.53 4.84 20.58
N GLY A 44 6.57 4.27 21.18
CA GLY A 44 6.48 3.41 22.37
C GLY A 44 6.00 1.97 22.09
N SER A 45 5.59 1.66 20.87
CA SER A 45 5.11 0.31 20.47
C SER A 45 5.60 -0.07 19.08
N ALA A 46 5.76 -1.37 18.85
CA ALA A 46 6.10 -1.87 17.52
C ALA A 46 4.94 -1.67 16.54
N PRO A 47 5.22 -1.37 15.27
CA PRO A 47 4.18 -1.27 14.24
C PRO A 47 3.58 -2.66 13.97
N ARG A 48 2.30 -2.70 13.66
CA ARG A 48 1.60 -3.92 13.23
C ARG A 48 1.41 -4.01 11.73
N GLY A 49 1.58 -2.90 11.05
CA GLY A 49 1.39 -2.80 9.62
C GLY A 49 2.52 -2.08 8.94
N LEU A 50 2.61 -2.27 7.64
CA LEU A 50 3.66 -1.68 6.81
C LEU A 50 3.08 -1.27 5.45
N TRP A 51 3.39 -0.05 5.02
CA TRP A 51 3.38 0.33 3.62
C TRP A 51 4.80 0.13 3.08
N PRO A 52 5.06 -0.91 2.26
CA PRO A 52 6.37 -1.08 1.64
C PRO A 52 6.68 0.11 0.73
N SER A 53 7.96 0.42 0.56
CA SER A 53 8.40 1.51 -0.31
C SER A 53 7.71 1.43 -1.67
N GLU A 54 7.08 2.54 -2.09
CA GLU A 54 6.33 2.67 -3.35
C GLU A 54 5.18 1.64 -3.50
N GLY A 55 4.68 1.08 -2.41
CA GLY A 55 3.68 0.03 -2.45
C GLY A 55 4.16 -1.28 -3.09
N SER A 56 5.46 -1.43 -3.32
CA SER A 56 6.06 -2.57 -4.01
C SER A 56 6.04 -3.83 -3.16
N VAL A 57 5.56 -4.93 -3.70
CA VAL A 57 5.44 -6.21 -3.00
C VAL A 57 5.95 -7.37 -3.83
N CYS A 58 6.42 -8.42 -3.15
CA CYS A 58 6.70 -9.73 -3.73
C CYS A 58 6.39 -10.82 -2.70
N PRO A 59 6.11 -12.06 -3.12
CA PRO A 59 5.72 -13.13 -2.21
C PRO A 59 6.75 -13.42 -1.11
N GLU A 60 8.03 -13.41 -1.47
CA GLU A 60 9.12 -13.82 -0.59
C GLU A 60 9.31 -12.88 0.62
N MET A 61 8.90 -11.62 0.51
CA MET A 61 8.98 -10.68 1.64
C MET A 61 8.01 -11.03 2.77
N ILE A 62 6.98 -11.84 2.50
CA ILE A 62 5.94 -12.18 3.47
C ILE A 62 6.52 -12.92 4.69
N GLU A 63 7.45 -13.85 4.47
CA GLU A 63 8.10 -14.58 5.58
C GLU A 63 8.89 -13.63 6.48
N ILE A 64 9.64 -12.70 5.88
CA ILE A 64 10.44 -11.72 6.63
C ILE A 64 9.51 -10.82 7.45
N LEU A 65 8.48 -10.26 6.82
CA LEU A 65 7.56 -9.34 7.51
C LEU A 65 6.79 -10.04 8.63
N ALA A 66 6.26 -11.24 8.38
CA ALA A 66 5.56 -12.02 9.39
C ALA A 66 6.49 -12.42 10.55
N GLY A 67 7.74 -12.78 10.26
CA GLY A 67 8.79 -13.07 11.26
C GLY A 67 9.06 -11.90 12.18
N HIS A 68 8.98 -10.68 11.69
CA HIS A 68 9.07 -9.45 12.50
C HIS A 68 7.76 -9.00 13.16
N GLY A 69 6.70 -9.79 13.06
CA GLY A 69 5.42 -9.51 13.73
C GLY A 69 4.52 -8.53 13.00
N ILE A 70 4.82 -8.19 11.75
CA ILE A 70 3.92 -7.42 10.88
C ILE A 70 2.70 -8.27 10.57
N LYS A 71 1.51 -7.73 10.79
CA LYS A 71 0.22 -8.41 10.65
C LYS A 71 -0.50 -8.06 9.36
N TRP A 72 -0.20 -6.89 8.82
CA TRP A 72 -0.80 -6.44 7.57
C TRP A 72 0.16 -5.56 6.77
N ILE A 73 -0.02 -5.59 5.47
CA ILE A 73 0.65 -4.71 4.52
C ILE A 73 -0.40 -4.06 3.62
N ALA A 74 0.01 -2.99 2.96
CA ALA A 74 -0.82 -2.40 1.92
C ALA A 74 -0.02 -2.22 0.63
N SER A 75 -0.73 -2.15 -0.49
CA SER A 75 -0.16 -1.90 -1.81
C SER A 75 -1.16 -1.11 -2.67
N ASP A 76 -0.81 -0.85 -3.91
CA ASP A 76 -1.65 -0.11 -4.84
C ASP A 76 -2.69 -1.00 -5.53
N GLU A 77 -3.86 -0.41 -5.90
CA GLU A 77 -4.91 -1.13 -6.61
C GLU A 77 -4.48 -1.69 -7.96
N ASP A 78 -3.52 -1.06 -8.65
CA ASP A 78 -3.01 -1.61 -9.92
C ASP A 78 -2.30 -2.94 -9.72
N ILE A 79 -1.59 -3.12 -8.60
CA ILE A 79 -0.98 -4.40 -8.23
C ILE A 79 -2.04 -5.47 -8.02
N LEU A 80 -3.15 -5.12 -7.32
CA LEU A 80 -4.27 -6.04 -7.14
C LEU A 80 -4.83 -6.50 -8.48
N PHE A 81 -5.21 -5.57 -9.34
CA PHE A 81 -5.90 -5.91 -10.58
C PHE A 81 -4.97 -6.55 -11.62
N ALA A 82 -3.70 -6.19 -11.64
CA ALA A 82 -2.69 -6.90 -12.43
C ALA A 82 -2.53 -8.36 -11.94
N SER A 83 -2.48 -8.58 -10.62
CA SER A 83 -2.36 -9.92 -10.03
C SER A 83 -3.60 -10.78 -10.29
N LEU A 84 -4.78 -10.21 -10.19
CA LEU A 84 -6.05 -10.89 -10.49
C LEU A 84 -6.31 -11.07 -11.99
N ARG A 85 -5.61 -10.35 -12.85
CA ARG A 85 -5.88 -10.26 -14.29
C ARG A 85 -7.33 -9.89 -14.60
N GLN A 86 -7.87 -8.94 -13.85
CA GLN A 86 -9.26 -8.52 -13.91
C GLN A 86 -9.36 -6.99 -14.00
N GLN A 87 -10.48 -6.51 -14.51
CA GLN A 87 -10.78 -5.09 -14.46
C GLN A 87 -11.13 -4.64 -13.04
N ARG A 88 -10.91 -3.34 -12.78
CA ARG A 88 -11.22 -2.71 -11.49
C ARG A 88 -12.70 -2.85 -11.13
N THR A 89 -12.95 -3.37 -9.93
CA THR A 89 -14.29 -3.41 -9.33
C THR A 89 -14.21 -3.10 -7.84
N GLY A 90 -15.23 -2.42 -7.31
CA GLY A 90 -15.28 -2.10 -5.87
C GLY A 90 -15.35 -3.34 -4.99
N SER A 91 -16.04 -4.40 -5.43
CA SER A 91 -16.14 -5.66 -4.68
C SER A 91 -14.80 -6.39 -4.51
N LYS A 92 -13.82 -6.09 -5.34
CA LYS A 92 -12.44 -6.59 -5.21
C LYS A 92 -11.55 -5.61 -4.46
N LEU A 93 -11.68 -4.30 -4.73
CA LEU A 93 -10.82 -3.29 -4.12
C LEU A 93 -11.09 -3.11 -2.62
N TYR A 94 -12.36 -3.03 -2.23
CA TYR A 94 -12.77 -2.63 -0.89
C TYR A 94 -12.90 -3.80 0.09
N ARG A 95 -12.00 -4.78 -0.02
CA ARG A 95 -11.94 -5.92 0.89
C ARG A 95 -10.49 -6.25 1.28
N PRO A 96 -10.26 -6.78 2.49
CA PRO A 96 -8.96 -7.33 2.85
C PRO A 96 -8.74 -8.66 2.13
N TYR A 97 -7.46 -9.00 1.95
CA TYR A 97 -6.99 -10.28 1.45
C TYR A 97 -6.07 -10.92 2.49
N ASN A 98 -6.03 -12.23 2.53
CA ASN A 98 -5.00 -12.96 3.24
C ASN A 98 -3.97 -13.44 2.23
N ILE A 99 -2.71 -13.07 2.42
CA ILE A 99 -1.60 -13.47 1.56
C ILE A 99 -0.77 -14.50 2.31
N GLU A 100 -0.67 -15.66 1.73
CA GLU A 100 0.09 -16.79 2.26
C GLU A 100 1.35 -17.02 1.44
N TYR A 101 2.46 -17.27 2.11
CA TYR A 101 3.72 -17.69 1.49
C TYR A 101 4.49 -18.59 2.47
N GLY A 102 4.80 -19.81 2.05
CA GLY A 102 5.37 -20.81 2.94
C GLY A 102 4.43 -21.12 4.12
N ALA A 103 4.93 -20.98 5.33
CA ALA A 103 4.16 -21.12 6.56
C ALA A 103 3.69 -19.80 7.15
N SER A 104 3.89 -18.70 6.44
CA SER A 104 3.63 -17.33 6.89
C SER A 104 2.42 -16.74 6.19
N GLU A 105 1.69 -15.87 6.93
CA GLU A 105 0.56 -15.13 6.39
C GLU A 105 0.55 -13.68 6.89
N VAL A 106 0.06 -12.77 6.05
CA VAL A 106 -0.24 -11.39 6.41
C VAL A 106 -1.53 -10.94 5.74
N ALA A 107 -2.29 -10.08 6.40
CA ALA A 107 -3.41 -9.42 5.75
C ALA A 107 -2.88 -8.38 4.74
N MET A 108 -3.58 -8.19 3.63
CA MET A 108 -3.22 -7.21 2.62
C MET A 108 -4.41 -6.34 2.25
N PHE A 109 -4.17 -5.04 2.19
CA PHE A 109 -5.12 -4.03 1.78
C PHE A 109 -4.60 -3.32 0.53
N PHE A 110 -5.53 -2.79 -0.27
CA PHE A 110 -5.16 -2.05 -1.47
C PHE A 110 -5.72 -0.65 -1.42
N ARG A 111 -4.87 0.35 -1.66
CA ARG A 111 -5.30 1.74 -1.66
C ARG A 111 -6.21 2.03 -2.84
N ASP A 112 -7.24 2.82 -2.61
CA ASP A 112 -7.96 3.50 -3.67
C ASP A 112 -7.09 4.65 -4.16
N ARG A 113 -6.49 4.48 -5.34
CA ARG A 113 -5.56 5.47 -5.90
C ARG A 113 -6.25 6.81 -6.12
N SER A 114 -7.43 6.80 -6.73
CA SER A 114 -8.15 8.02 -7.06
C SER A 114 -8.46 8.85 -5.81
N MET A 115 -8.96 8.22 -4.75
CA MET A 115 -9.26 8.93 -3.51
C MET A 115 -8.00 9.41 -2.78
N SER A 116 -6.92 8.63 -2.83
CA SER A 116 -5.63 9.01 -2.24
C SER A 116 -5.00 10.19 -2.99
N ASP A 117 -4.93 10.09 -4.32
CA ASP A 117 -4.33 11.13 -5.16
C ASP A 117 -5.15 12.43 -5.15
N ASN A 118 -6.47 12.35 -4.98
CA ASN A 118 -7.30 13.54 -4.80
C ASN A 118 -6.87 14.34 -3.56
N ILE A 119 -6.60 13.66 -2.46
CA ILE A 119 -6.10 14.33 -1.25
C ILE A 119 -4.70 14.89 -1.50
N SER A 120 -3.76 14.10 -2.01
CA SER A 120 -2.38 14.53 -2.17
C SER A 120 -2.21 15.68 -3.19
N PHE A 121 -2.97 15.67 -4.30
CA PHE A 121 -2.65 16.52 -5.45
C PHE A 121 -3.77 17.43 -5.93
N MET A 122 -5.03 17.03 -5.74
CA MET A 122 -6.16 17.74 -6.35
C MET A 122 -6.84 18.70 -5.39
N TYR A 123 -7.09 18.29 -4.16
CA TYR A 123 -7.86 19.08 -3.19
C TYR A 123 -7.12 20.31 -2.69
N ALA A 124 -5.79 20.33 -2.76
CA ALA A 124 -4.99 21.50 -2.47
C ALA A 124 -5.37 22.74 -3.32
N LYS A 125 -6.02 22.53 -4.49
CA LYS A 125 -6.45 23.59 -5.42
C LYS A 125 -7.90 24.03 -5.17
N ASN A 126 -8.62 23.37 -4.29
CA ASN A 126 -10.04 23.62 -4.05
C ASN A 126 -10.25 24.38 -2.75
N ALA A 127 -11.40 25.04 -2.61
CA ALA A 127 -11.82 25.53 -1.31
C ALA A 127 -12.04 24.33 -0.35
N PRO A 128 -11.63 24.42 0.93
CA PRO A 128 -11.64 23.27 1.85
C PRO A 128 -12.99 22.57 1.95
N HIS A 129 -14.10 23.30 1.98
CA HIS A 129 -15.44 22.73 2.04
C HIS A 129 -15.81 21.96 0.76
N GLN A 130 -15.38 22.42 -0.41
CA GLN A 130 -15.62 21.73 -1.68
C GLN A 130 -14.83 20.41 -1.75
N ALA A 131 -13.58 20.42 -1.30
CA ALA A 131 -12.77 19.21 -1.19
C ALA A 131 -13.39 18.18 -0.24
N ALA A 132 -13.86 18.62 0.92
CA ALA A 132 -14.53 17.77 1.88
C ALA A 132 -15.86 17.19 1.33
N ASP A 133 -16.68 18.01 0.67
CA ASP A 133 -17.94 17.58 0.07
C ASP A 133 -17.72 16.56 -1.04
N ASP A 134 -16.73 16.77 -1.90
CA ASP A 134 -16.36 15.85 -2.96
C ASP A 134 -15.85 14.50 -2.37
N PHE A 135 -14.96 14.56 -1.40
CA PHE A 135 -14.48 13.37 -0.71
C PHE A 135 -15.63 12.56 -0.09
N LEU A 136 -16.53 13.22 0.62
CA LEU A 136 -17.72 12.58 1.21
C LEU A 136 -18.69 12.04 0.15
N TYR A 137 -18.81 12.72 -0.98
CA TYR A 137 -19.63 12.25 -2.10
C TYR A 137 -19.08 10.91 -2.65
N HIS A 138 -17.76 10.81 -2.85
CA HIS A 138 -17.13 9.56 -3.30
C HIS A 138 -17.30 8.43 -2.29
N LEU A 139 -17.09 8.66 -1.00
CA LEU A 139 -17.33 7.66 0.04
C LEU A 139 -18.78 7.17 0.07
N LYS A 140 -19.76 8.09 -0.05
CA LYS A 140 -21.18 7.75 -0.11
C LYS A 140 -21.51 6.90 -1.34
N ASN A 141 -20.90 7.17 -2.48
CA ASN A 141 -21.10 6.38 -3.69
C ASN A 141 -20.51 4.96 -3.54
N ILE A 142 -19.32 4.82 -2.97
CA ILE A 142 -18.73 3.52 -2.64
C ILE A 142 -19.67 2.74 -1.71
N SER A 143 -20.13 3.37 -0.64
CA SER A 143 -21.08 2.75 0.32
C SER A 143 -22.39 2.31 -0.34
N ARG A 144 -22.95 3.11 -1.25
CA ARG A 144 -24.15 2.74 -2.01
C ARG A 144 -23.90 1.55 -2.94
N GLY A 145 -22.76 1.55 -3.65
CA GLY A 145 -22.37 0.47 -4.54
C GLY A 145 -22.08 -0.85 -3.81
N ALA A 146 -21.72 -0.76 -2.54
CA ALA A 146 -21.36 -1.91 -1.72
C ALA A 146 -22.56 -2.59 -1.03
N LYS A 147 -23.80 -2.08 -1.19
CA LYS A 147 -24.99 -2.62 -0.51
C LYS A 147 -25.30 -4.10 -0.80
N GLY A 148 -24.75 -4.63 -1.90
CA GLY A 148 -24.93 -6.05 -2.28
C GLY A 148 -23.72 -6.93 -1.95
N TYR A 149 -22.72 -6.41 -1.24
CA TYR A 149 -21.57 -7.20 -0.87
C TYR A 149 -21.87 -8.09 0.33
N ASP A 150 -21.26 -9.27 0.36
CA ASP A 150 -21.32 -10.25 1.45
C ASP A 150 -20.32 -9.97 2.58
N PHE A 151 -19.68 -8.80 2.54
CA PHE A 151 -18.68 -8.34 3.49
C PHE A 151 -18.83 -6.83 3.77
N ASN A 152 -18.27 -6.36 4.88
CA ASN A 152 -18.19 -4.94 5.17
C ASN A 152 -17.06 -4.30 4.34
N PRO A 153 -17.37 -3.32 3.47
CA PRO A 153 -16.36 -2.69 2.64
C PRO A 153 -15.35 -1.88 3.48
N PHE A 154 -14.09 -1.96 3.11
CA PHE A 154 -13.00 -1.22 3.70
C PHE A 154 -12.31 -0.38 2.62
N VAL A 155 -12.27 0.93 2.79
CA VAL A 155 -11.63 1.86 1.84
C VAL A 155 -10.28 2.28 2.41
N SER A 156 -9.21 1.89 1.73
CA SER A 156 -7.85 2.29 2.11
C SER A 156 -7.48 3.58 1.40
N ILE A 157 -7.23 4.62 2.18
CA ILE A 157 -6.70 5.90 1.70
C ILE A 157 -5.30 6.02 2.25
N ILE A 158 -4.32 6.02 1.37
CA ILE A 158 -2.90 5.95 1.73
C ILE A 158 -2.16 7.03 0.95
N LEU A 159 -1.46 7.88 1.68
CA LEU A 159 -0.66 8.98 1.17
C LEU A 159 0.82 8.69 1.45
N ASP A 160 1.70 9.26 0.66
CA ASP A 160 3.13 9.18 0.89
C ASP A 160 3.48 9.95 2.17
N GLY A 161 4.16 9.27 3.10
CA GLY A 161 4.40 9.79 4.44
C GLY A 161 5.32 11.00 4.49
N GLU A 162 6.18 11.15 3.48
CA GLU A 162 7.13 12.25 3.37
C GLU A 162 6.53 13.55 2.79
N ASN A 163 5.44 13.45 1.99
CA ASN A 163 4.89 14.61 1.27
C ASN A 163 3.36 14.67 1.15
N PRO A 164 2.58 14.21 2.13
CA PRO A 164 1.12 14.12 1.98
C PRO A 164 0.44 15.50 1.79
N TRP A 165 1.07 16.56 2.29
CA TRP A 165 0.52 17.92 2.30
C TRP A 165 1.36 18.93 1.52
N GLU A 166 2.30 18.46 0.70
CA GLU A 166 3.27 19.29 -0.01
C GLU A 166 2.63 20.42 -0.83
N TYR A 167 1.47 20.17 -1.42
CA TYR A 167 0.77 21.13 -2.28
C TYR A 167 -0.24 22.00 -1.54
N TYR A 168 -0.42 21.81 -0.25
CA TYR A 168 -1.35 22.59 0.54
C TYR A 168 -0.69 23.88 1.07
N PRO A 169 -1.47 25.01 1.22
CA PRO A 169 -0.97 26.18 1.89
C PRO A 169 -0.46 25.85 3.28
N ASP A 170 0.70 26.41 3.64
CA ASP A 170 1.36 26.23 4.95
C ASP A 170 1.64 24.76 5.32
N SER A 171 1.73 23.89 4.30
CA SER A 171 1.94 22.45 4.46
C SER A 171 0.79 21.71 5.18
N GLY A 172 -0.41 22.22 5.06
CA GLY A 172 -1.65 21.62 5.58
C GLY A 172 -2.16 22.17 6.88
#